data_c30527bf3341c3a03a71c64f2ef2e141
#
_entry.id   c30527bf3341c3a03a71c64f2ef2e141
#
_cell.length_a   1.000
_cell.length_b   1.000
_cell.length_c   1.000
_cell.angle_alpha   90.00
_cell.angle_beta   90.00
_cell.angle_gamma   90.00
#
_symmetry.space_group_name_H-M   'P 1'
#
loop_
_entity.id
_entity.type
_entity.pdbx_description
1 polymer ?
#
loop_
_entity_poly.entity_id
_entity_poly.type
_entity_poly.pdbx_seq_one_letter_code
_entity_poly.pdbx_strand_id
1 'polypeptide(L)'
;MIKAVFLTFYNVFMIHLYMDSFLIYYSKKRMLLGWMPFVLWEFIRITSVWNLYPEGILTRQNPGMNLCMNIAVMVIAGLFAYQGELWKRLLFPMMYVALLMVVEATVVFGLNYVENPDFSMIFYLILSNSIMSVLIVGIRNYVKVKQIHQGYVKDGKSLLILPLMGMNLYYVLYRMALLIKLENKDITRGLIMSAILLLIILLYGYCIYGRMAKEFQISENNRFYVHQLGVYKNYFQMRKEAAQEILRIKHDLKQSFLLIEHMLIQHKYEEAQTMVSSMRGKLCSPHSLRNCTENLALDAQINQMWETAEEKGIKVKSNIDVQKSLNIADEDLSVILGNAIDNAFEALAKIPDQEQQLWMEVKYIKGILFIQVKNTYFGEQFMGIPKSSKTKKYHGIGLTSIERMVKKYRGKMKIKTEDNWFSLEIVLYENEQLIEPQLNNI
;
A
#
# COMPACT_ATOMS: atom_id res chain seq x y z
N MET A 1 0.60 -8.53 -47.97
CA MET A 1 1.56 -8.36 -46.87
C MET A 1 1.32 -7.07 -46.07
N ILE A 2 1.34 -5.87 -46.66
CA ILE A 2 1.13 -4.58 -45.95
C ILE A 2 -0.19 -4.56 -45.16
N LYS A 3 -1.30 -5.01 -45.74
CA LYS A 3 -2.61 -5.07 -45.07
C LYS A 3 -2.60 -6.04 -43.84
N ALA A 4 -1.86 -7.15 -43.95
CA ALA A 4 -1.72 -8.10 -42.82
C ALA A 4 -0.92 -7.49 -41.68
N VAL A 5 0.16 -6.80 -41.97
CA VAL A 5 0.97 -6.08 -40.96
C VAL A 5 0.12 -5.04 -40.26
N PHE A 6 -0.61 -4.21 -41.04
CA PHE A 6 -1.48 -3.18 -40.42
C PHE A 6 -2.53 -3.76 -39.50
N LEU A 7 -3.21 -4.84 -39.92
CA LEU A 7 -4.24 -5.48 -39.09
C LEU A 7 -3.67 -6.14 -37.83
N THR A 8 -2.48 -6.73 -37.94
CA THR A 8 -1.77 -7.27 -36.76
C THR A 8 -1.49 -6.16 -35.73
N PHE A 9 -0.92 -5.03 -36.17
CA PHE A 9 -0.65 -3.89 -35.27
C PHE A 9 -1.94 -3.33 -34.67
N TYR A 10 -3.01 -3.24 -35.44
CA TYR A 10 -4.30 -2.79 -34.97
C TYR A 10 -4.84 -3.72 -33.87
N ASN A 11 -4.82 -5.04 -34.06
CA ASN A 11 -5.27 -6.00 -33.07
C ASN A 11 -4.42 -5.95 -31.79
N VAL A 12 -3.10 -5.87 -31.93
CA VAL A 12 -2.17 -5.72 -30.79
C VAL A 12 -2.47 -4.46 -30.00
N PHE A 13 -2.71 -3.34 -30.69
CA PHE A 13 -3.08 -2.08 -30.04
C PHE A 13 -4.40 -2.19 -29.27
N MET A 14 -5.43 -2.78 -29.86
CA MET A 14 -6.74 -2.94 -29.23
C MET A 14 -6.69 -3.84 -27.99
N ILE A 15 -5.94 -4.93 -28.06
CA ILE A 15 -5.72 -5.83 -26.92
C ILE A 15 -4.94 -5.12 -25.83
N HIS A 16 -3.88 -4.38 -26.17
CA HIS A 16 -3.13 -3.61 -25.19
C HIS A 16 -4.03 -2.59 -24.48
N LEU A 17 -4.88 -1.89 -25.25
CA LEU A 17 -5.86 -0.96 -24.71
C LEU A 17 -6.82 -1.61 -23.71
N TYR A 18 -7.25 -2.85 -24.01
CA TYR A 18 -8.09 -3.64 -23.14
C TYR A 18 -7.36 -4.08 -21.87
N MET A 19 -6.17 -4.68 -22.00
CA MET A 19 -5.40 -5.18 -20.85
C MET A 19 -4.97 -4.06 -19.90
N ASP A 20 -4.59 -2.91 -20.44
CA ASP A 20 -4.19 -1.71 -19.68
C ASP A 20 -5.36 -1.10 -18.87
N SER A 21 -6.59 -1.45 -19.20
CA SER A 21 -7.77 -1.06 -18.42
C SER A 21 -7.87 -1.78 -17.06
N PHE A 22 -7.26 -2.95 -16.92
CA PHE A 22 -7.39 -3.84 -15.76
C PHE A 22 -6.07 -4.16 -15.06
N LEU A 23 -4.94 -4.12 -15.78
CA LEU A 23 -3.63 -4.59 -15.32
C LEU A 23 -2.57 -3.52 -15.50
N ILE A 24 -1.59 -3.51 -14.58
CA ILE A 24 -0.41 -2.63 -14.66
C ILE A 24 0.74 -3.45 -15.26
N TYR A 25 1.47 -2.89 -16.22
CA TYR A 25 2.66 -3.55 -16.77
C TYR A 25 3.88 -3.40 -15.86
N TYR A 26 4.81 -4.37 -15.88
CA TYR A 26 6.05 -4.33 -15.10
C TYR A 26 7.00 -3.22 -15.55
N SER A 27 7.31 -3.20 -16.85
CA SER A 27 8.15 -2.20 -17.49
C SER A 27 7.89 -2.23 -18.99
N LYS A 28 8.21 -1.12 -19.69
CA LYS A 28 8.05 -1.04 -21.15
C LYS A 28 8.79 -2.18 -21.87
N LYS A 29 10.00 -2.55 -21.42
CA LYS A 29 10.78 -3.65 -22.02
C LYS A 29 10.10 -5.00 -21.84
N ARG A 30 9.63 -5.33 -20.62
CA ARG A 30 8.93 -6.59 -20.34
C ARG A 30 7.58 -6.68 -21.06
N MET A 31 6.88 -5.55 -21.15
CA MET A 31 5.65 -5.46 -21.91
C MET A 31 5.89 -5.82 -23.38
N LEU A 32 6.85 -5.19 -24.04
CA LEU A 32 7.19 -5.47 -25.45
C LEU A 32 7.58 -6.93 -25.66
N LEU A 33 8.45 -7.49 -24.80
CA LEU A 33 8.86 -8.88 -24.88
C LEU A 33 7.71 -9.85 -24.66
N GLY A 34 6.82 -9.56 -23.70
CA GLY A 34 5.65 -10.40 -23.40
C GLY A 34 4.62 -10.43 -24.52
N TRP A 35 4.52 -9.36 -25.31
CA TRP A 35 3.61 -9.29 -26.45
C TRP A 35 4.20 -9.87 -27.76
N MET A 36 5.50 -10.09 -27.85
CA MET A 36 6.13 -10.64 -29.07
C MET A 36 5.52 -11.98 -29.55
N PRO A 37 5.29 -12.98 -28.69
CA PRO A 37 4.65 -14.23 -29.09
C PRO A 37 3.26 -14.01 -29.68
N PHE A 38 2.49 -13.06 -29.12
CA PHE A 38 1.17 -12.72 -29.63
C PHE A 38 1.23 -12.04 -30.99
N VAL A 39 2.13 -11.08 -31.17
CA VAL A 39 2.36 -10.39 -32.47
C VAL A 39 2.69 -11.42 -33.55
N LEU A 40 3.60 -12.34 -33.25
CA LEU A 40 4.01 -13.38 -34.18
C LEU A 40 2.84 -14.32 -34.53
N TRP A 41 2.12 -14.79 -33.52
CA TRP A 41 0.96 -15.68 -33.72
C TRP A 41 -0.13 -14.98 -34.54
N GLU A 42 -0.48 -13.74 -34.23
CA GLU A 42 -1.52 -12.99 -34.92
C GLU A 42 -1.13 -12.71 -36.37
N PHE A 43 0.14 -12.42 -36.63
CA PHE A 43 0.65 -12.26 -37.98
C PHE A 43 0.52 -13.56 -38.79
N ILE A 44 0.89 -14.71 -38.23
CA ILE A 44 0.73 -16.03 -38.85
C ILE A 44 -0.75 -16.31 -39.11
N ARG A 45 -1.63 -16.02 -38.16
CA ARG A 45 -3.09 -16.22 -38.30
C ARG A 45 -3.66 -15.40 -39.46
N ILE A 46 -3.35 -14.12 -39.51
CA ILE A 46 -3.86 -13.21 -40.55
C ILE A 46 -3.29 -13.59 -41.94
N THR A 47 -2.02 -13.91 -42.03
CA THR A 47 -1.40 -14.29 -43.31
C THR A 47 -1.93 -15.65 -43.82
N SER A 48 -2.29 -16.57 -42.95
CA SER A 48 -2.94 -17.84 -43.30
C SER A 48 -4.33 -17.62 -43.89
N VAL A 49 -5.11 -16.68 -43.34
CA VAL A 49 -6.44 -16.31 -43.87
C VAL A 49 -6.34 -15.72 -45.30
N TRP A 50 -5.26 -15.03 -45.63
CA TRP A 50 -5.08 -14.39 -46.92
C TRP A 50 -4.42 -15.29 -47.97
N ASN A 51 -4.26 -16.60 -47.70
CA ASN A 51 -3.60 -17.57 -48.60
C ASN A 51 -2.21 -17.11 -49.07
N LEU A 52 -1.49 -16.29 -48.24
CA LEU A 52 -0.13 -15.86 -48.52
C LEU A 52 0.89 -17.01 -48.43
N TYR A 53 0.46 -18.12 -47.81
CA TYR A 53 1.19 -19.40 -47.77
C TYR A 53 0.35 -20.52 -48.42
N PRO A 54 0.90 -21.26 -49.40
CA PRO A 54 0.11 -22.19 -50.28
C PRO A 54 -0.54 -23.34 -49.56
N GLU A 55 -0.09 -23.75 -48.39
CA GLU A 55 -0.70 -24.80 -47.63
C GLU A 55 -0.79 -24.35 -46.19
N GLY A 56 -1.99 -23.94 -45.78
CA GLY A 56 -2.31 -23.42 -44.44
C GLY A 56 -2.01 -24.43 -43.36
N ILE A 57 -0.80 -24.43 -42.91
CA ILE A 57 -0.18 -25.47 -42.12
C ILE A 57 -0.84 -25.67 -40.75
N LEU A 58 -1.57 -24.71 -40.18
CA LEU A 58 -1.99 -24.81 -38.80
C LEU A 58 -3.44 -24.38 -38.47
N THR A 59 -4.05 -23.50 -39.24
CA THR A 59 -5.28 -22.84 -38.75
C THR A 59 -6.58 -23.26 -39.43
N ARG A 60 -6.52 -23.73 -40.68
CA ARG A 60 -7.72 -24.04 -41.45
C ARG A 60 -8.33 -25.42 -41.13
N GLN A 61 -7.52 -26.38 -40.65
CA GLN A 61 -7.95 -27.77 -40.44
C GLN A 61 -8.28 -28.12 -38.98
N ASN A 62 -7.88 -27.27 -37.99
CA ASN A 62 -8.10 -27.66 -36.59
C ASN A 62 -8.46 -26.43 -35.70
N PRO A 63 -9.77 -26.10 -35.61
CA PRO A 63 -10.24 -24.97 -34.81
C PRO A 63 -9.88 -25.08 -33.32
N GLY A 64 -9.76 -26.31 -32.80
CA GLY A 64 -9.33 -26.53 -31.42
C GLY A 64 -7.88 -26.13 -31.18
N MET A 65 -6.99 -26.37 -32.14
CA MET A 65 -5.58 -25.96 -32.02
C MET A 65 -5.42 -24.41 -32.08
N ASN A 66 -6.18 -23.76 -32.95
CA ASN A 66 -6.21 -22.30 -33.03
C ASN A 66 -6.67 -21.67 -31.68
N LEU A 67 -7.70 -22.26 -31.09
CA LEU A 67 -8.18 -21.88 -29.75
C LEU A 67 -7.10 -22.05 -28.68
N CYS A 68 -6.49 -23.23 -28.60
CA CYS A 68 -5.43 -23.48 -27.62
C CYS A 68 -4.26 -22.53 -27.75
N MET A 69 -3.84 -22.22 -28.99
CA MET A 69 -2.76 -21.28 -29.25
C MET A 69 -3.13 -19.83 -28.86
N ASN A 70 -4.34 -19.39 -29.19
CA ASN A 70 -4.82 -18.06 -28.75
C ASN A 70 -4.82 -17.93 -27.22
N ILE A 71 -5.32 -18.94 -26.52
CA ILE A 71 -5.32 -18.95 -25.05
C ILE A 71 -3.87 -18.94 -24.51
N ALA A 72 -3.03 -19.84 -25.01
CA ALA A 72 -1.64 -19.98 -24.53
C ALA A 72 -0.86 -18.68 -24.71
N VAL A 73 -0.91 -18.07 -25.89
CA VAL A 73 -0.17 -16.84 -26.20
C VAL A 73 -0.67 -15.66 -25.39
N MET A 74 -1.99 -15.53 -25.20
CA MET A 74 -2.60 -14.48 -24.38
C MET A 74 -2.30 -14.65 -22.90
N VAL A 75 -2.31 -15.88 -22.39
CA VAL A 75 -1.94 -16.17 -21.00
C VAL A 75 -0.45 -15.89 -20.78
N ILE A 76 0.43 -16.27 -21.70
CA ILE A 76 1.86 -15.94 -21.63
C ILE A 76 2.07 -14.43 -21.58
N ALA A 77 1.41 -13.66 -22.46
CA ALA A 77 1.46 -12.20 -22.45
C ALA A 77 0.98 -11.62 -21.10
N GLY A 78 -0.14 -12.11 -20.57
CA GLY A 78 -0.67 -11.69 -19.27
C GLY A 78 0.26 -11.98 -18.11
N LEU A 79 0.88 -13.16 -18.10
CA LEU A 79 1.79 -13.57 -17.02
C LEU A 79 3.14 -12.86 -17.07
N PHE A 80 3.66 -12.57 -18.24
CA PHE A 80 5.01 -12.03 -18.41
C PHE A 80 5.04 -10.49 -18.42
N ALA A 81 4.05 -9.86 -19.07
CA ALA A 81 4.03 -8.40 -19.27
C ALA A 81 3.46 -7.62 -18.08
N TYR A 82 2.53 -8.21 -17.32
CA TYR A 82 1.73 -7.50 -16.33
C TYR A 82 1.99 -7.90 -14.89
N GLN A 83 1.79 -6.94 -13.97
CA GLN A 83 1.88 -7.10 -12.51
C GLN A 83 0.50 -7.45 -11.93
N GLY A 84 0.51 -7.91 -10.68
CA GLY A 84 -0.70 -8.18 -9.91
C GLY A 84 -0.88 -9.65 -9.59
N GLU A 85 -2.01 -9.97 -8.99
CA GLU A 85 -2.36 -11.33 -8.60
C GLU A 85 -2.48 -12.26 -9.80
N LEU A 86 -2.04 -13.51 -9.63
CA LEU A 86 -2.01 -14.52 -10.67
C LEU A 86 -3.37 -14.69 -11.34
N TRP A 87 -4.45 -14.76 -10.56
CA TRP A 87 -5.79 -14.97 -11.09
C TRP A 87 -6.28 -13.83 -12.00
N LYS A 88 -5.92 -12.57 -11.74
CA LYS A 88 -6.24 -11.43 -12.62
C LYS A 88 -5.47 -11.51 -13.94
N ARG A 89 -4.19 -11.88 -13.86
CA ARG A 89 -3.31 -12.05 -15.02
C ARG A 89 -3.74 -13.22 -15.91
N LEU A 90 -4.56 -14.14 -15.39
CA LEU A 90 -5.22 -15.21 -16.13
C LEU A 90 -6.62 -14.80 -16.61
N LEU A 91 -7.42 -14.18 -15.74
CA LEU A 91 -8.82 -13.84 -16.00
C LEU A 91 -8.98 -12.94 -17.22
N PHE A 92 -8.28 -11.80 -17.27
CA PHE A 92 -8.51 -10.83 -18.33
C PHE A 92 -8.06 -11.31 -19.72
N PRO A 93 -6.88 -11.94 -19.90
CA PRO A 93 -6.56 -12.59 -21.16
C PRO A 93 -7.61 -13.63 -21.60
N MET A 94 -8.07 -14.47 -20.68
CA MET A 94 -9.07 -15.50 -20.99
C MET A 94 -10.43 -14.89 -21.32
N MET A 95 -10.87 -13.84 -20.59
CA MET A 95 -12.09 -13.09 -20.92
C MET A 95 -12.02 -12.46 -22.30
N TYR A 96 -10.87 -11.91 -22.68
CA TYR A 96 -10.66 -11.35 -24.02
C TYR A 96 -10.82 -12.42 -25.10
N VAL A 97 -10.16 -13.58 -24.95
CA VAL A 97 -10.25 -14.70 -25.91
C VAL A 97 -11.69 -15.20 -26.02
N ALA A 98 -12.39 -15.34 -24.88
CA ALA A 98 -13.79 -15.78 -24.85
C ALA A 98 -14.69 -14.78 -25.62
N LEU A 99 -14.52 -13.47 -25.39
CA LEU A 99 -15.27 -12.44 -26.12
C LEU A 99 -14.98 -12.48 -27.61
N LEU A 100 -13.70 -12.56 -28.02
CA LEU A 100 -13.31 -12.63 -29.42
C LEU A 100 -13.98 -13.80 -30.13
N MET A 101 -13.93 -14.98 -29.52
CA MET A 101 -14.54 -16.19 -30.08
C MET A 101 -16.06 -16.04 -30.25
N VAL A 102 -16.75 -15.49 -29.27
CA VAL A 102 -18.20 -15.32 -29.34
C VAL A 102 -18.59 -14.27 -30.39
N VAL A 103 -17.82 -13.18 -30.50
CA VAL A 103 -18.02 -12.16 -31.56
C VAL A 103 -17.79 -12.75 -32.93
N GLU A 104 -16.68 -13.49 -33.13
CA GLU A 104 -16.40 -14.16 -34.41
C GLU A 104 -17.54 -15.14 -34.78
N ALA A 105 -18.05 -15.93 -33.82
CA ALA A 105 -19.18 -16.84 -34.04
C ALA A 105 -20.44 -16.07 -34.43
N THR A 106 -20.79 -15.03 -33.72
CA THR A 106 -21.98 -14.23 -34.02
C THR A 106 -21.93 -13.66 -35.44
N VAL A 107 -20.76 -13.16 -35.85
CA VAL A 107 -20.54 -12.64 -37.21
C VAL A 107 -20.67 -13.76 -38.26
N VAL A 108 -20.00 -14.90 -38.03
CA VAL A 108 -20.05 -16.03 -38.98
C VAL A 108 -21.48 -16.58 -39.12
N PHE A 109 -22.19 -16.82 -38.02
CA PHE A 109 -23.56 -17.32 -38.08
C PHE A 109 -24.52 -16.28 -38.65
N GLY A 110 -24.34 -14.98 -38.33
CA GLY A 110 -25.18 -13.91 -38.86
C GLY A 110 -25.03 -13.74 -40.37
N LEU A 111 -23.82 -13.75 -40.91
CA LEU A 111 -23.58 -13.60 -42.32
C LEU A 111 -23.99 -14.85 -43.11
N ASN A 112 -23.82 -16.07 -42.56
CA ASN A 112 -24.32 -17.28 -43.18
C ASN A 112 -25.85 -17.32 -43.21
N TYR A 113 -26.55 -16.71 -42.25
CA TYR A 113 -28.02 -16.60 -42.27
C TYR A 113 -28.53 -15.70 -43.43
N VAL A 114 -27.76 -14.69 -43.82
CA VAL A 114 -28.12 -13.79 -44.93
C VAL A 114 -27.94 -14.44 -46.31
N GLU A 115 -27.33 -15.62 -46.41
CA GLU A 115 -27.13 -16.40 -47.64
C GLU A 115 -26.47 -15.61 -48.77
N ASN A 116 -25.56 -14.70 -48.48
CA ASN A 116 -24.84 -13.92 -49.49
C ASN A 116 -23.46 -14.56 -49.74
N PRO A 117 -23.26 -15.29 -50.83
CA PRO A 117 -22.02 -16.02 -51.12
C PRO A 117 -20.82 -15.10 -51.39
N ASP A 118 -21.06 -13.79 -51.64
CA ASP A 118 -20.05 -12.85 -52.07
C ASP A 118 -19.23 -12.26 -50.89
N PHE A 119 -19.55 -12.59 -49.62
CA PHE A 119 -18.76 -12.11 -48.50
C PHE A 119 -17.42 -12.84 -48.41
N SER A 120 -16.34 -12.12 -48.72
CA SER A 120 -15.00 -12.66 -48.57
C SER A 120 -14.65 -12.89 -47.09
N MET A 121 -13.77 -13.85 -46.84
CA MET A 121 -13.28 -14.14 -45.48
C MET A 121 -12.65 -12.90 -44.81
N ILE A 122 -12.15 -11.97 -45.60
CA ILE A 122 -11.63 -10.64 -45.17
C ILE A 122 -12.74 -9.78 -44.57
N PHE A 123 -13.97 -9.82 -45.14
CA PHE A 123 -15.10 -9.06 -44.65
C PHE A 123 -15.51 -9.55 -43.24
N TYR A 124 -15.56 -10.88 -43.01
CA TYR A 124 -15.81 -11.45 -41.67
C TYR A 124 -14.80 -10.98 -40.66
N LEU A 125 -13.51 -10.96 -41.02
CA LEU A 125 -12.43 -10.52 -40.15
C LEU A 125 -12.53 -9.03 -39.80
N ILE A 126 -12.84 -8.18 -40.78
CA ILE A 126 -12.99 -6.71 -40.55
C ILE A 126 -14.21 -6.44 -39.67
N LEU A 127 -15.33 -7.10 -39.93
CA LEU A 127 -16.56 -6.90 -39.19
C LEU A 127 -16.41 -7.34 -37.71
N SER A 128 -15.82 -8.52 -37.46
CA SER A 128 -15.59 -9.01 -36.10
C SER A 128 -14.62 -8.11 -35.33
N ASN A 129 -13.53 -7.64 -35.95
CA ASN A 129 -12.59 -6.72 -35.32
C ASN A 129 -13.23 -5.35 -35.04
N SER A 130 -14.11 -4.86 -35.89
CA SER A 130 -14.85 -3.61 -35.69
C SER A 130 -15.78 -3.70 -34.48
N ILE A 131 -16.54 -4.81 -34.35
CA ILE A 131 -17.40 -5.07 -33.20
C ILE A 131 -16.56 -5.19 -31.91
N MET A 132 -15.46 -5.95 -31.95
CA MET A 132 -14.56 -6.07 -30.80
C MET A 132 -14.03 -4.71 -30.37
N SER A 133 -13.68 -3.83 -31.28
CA SER A 133 -13.17 -2.50 -30.96
C SER A 133 -14.20 -1.65 -30.22
N VAL A 134 -15.45 -1.68 -30.67
CA VAL A 134 -16.56 -0.99 -29.99
C VAL A 134 -16.75 -1.55 -28.57
N LEU A 135 -16.72 -2.88 -28.40
CA LEU A 135 -16.82 -3.53 -27.10
C LEU A 135 -15.66 -3.14 -26.17
N ILE A 136 -14.43 -3.17 -26.66
CA ILE A 136 -13.23 -2.78 -25.87
C ILE A 136 -13.32 -1.33 -25.39
N VAL A 137 -13.70 -0.41 -26.27
CA VAL A 137 -13.88 1.00 -25.92
C VAL A 137 -15.01 1.15 -24.90
N GLY A 138 -16.13 0.43 -25.06
CA GLY A 138 -17.24 0.40 -24.11
C GLY A 138 -16.82 -0.11 -22.73
N ILE A 139 -16.11 -1.25 -22.67
CA ILE A 139 -15.57 -1.83 -21.43
C ILE A 139 -14.60 -0.86 -20.75
N ARG A 140 -13.67 -0.28 -21.52
CA ARG A 140 -12.71 0.72 -20.99
C ARG A 140 -13.41 1.93 -20.39
N ASN A 141 -14.40 2.48 -21.07
CA ASN A 141 -15.17 3.61 -20.57
C ASN A 141 -15.95 3.23 -19.31
N TYR A 142 -16.55 2.05 -19.27
CA TYR A 142 -17.21 1.54 -18.07
C TYR A 142 -16.25 1.47 -16.88
N VAL A 143 -15.05 0.91 -17.07
CA VAL A 143 -14.01 0.81 -16.03
C VAL A 143 -13.59 2.19 -15.54
N LYS A 144 -13.38 3.15 -16.46
CA LYS A 144 -13.03 4.54 -16.10
C LYS A 144 -14.15 5.24 -15.33
N VAL A 145 -15.39 5.19 -15.82
CA VAL A 145 -16.54 5.86 -15.19
C VAL A 145 -16.81 5.31 -13.79
N LYS A 146 -16.64 4.01 -13.59
CA LYS A 146 -16.82 3.37 -12.28
C LYS A 146 -15.61 3.57 -11.36
N GLN A 147 -14.54 4.23 -11.83
CA GLN A 147 -13.29 4.40 -11.08
C GLN A 147 -12.78 3.07 -10.49
N ILE A 148 -12.92 2.01 -11.26
CA ILE A 148 -12.42 0.70 -10.91
C ILE A 148 -10.90 0.80 -11.02
N HIS A 149 -10.28 1.34 -9.97
CA HIS A 149 -8.84 1.35 -9.88
C HIS A 149 -8.37 -0.11 -9.88
N GLN A 150 -7.16 -0.33 -10.33
CA GLN A 150 -6.49 -1.65 -10.40
C GLN A 150 -6.37 -2.30 -9.00
N GLY A 151 -7.39 -2.06 -8.14
CA GLY A 151 -7.47 -2.43 -6.74
C GLY A 151 -7.54 -3.94 -6.54
N TYR A 152 -7.15 -4.33 -5.36
CA TYR A 152 -7.17 -5.68 -4.87
C TYR A 152 -8.62 -6.17 -4.68
N VAL A 153 -9.06 -7.16 -5.47
CA VAL A 153 -10.31 -7.90 -5.26
C VAL A 153 -9.93 -9.23 -4.62
N LYS A 154 -10.24 -9.44 -3.35
CA LYS A 154 -9.72 -10.56 -2.57
C LYS A 154 -10.20 -11.93 -3.04
N ASP A 155 -11.43 -12.07 -3.50
CA ASP A 155 -12.08 -13.36 -3.80
C ASP A 155 -12.59 -13.50 -5.24
N GLY A 156 -11.95 -12.82 -6.21
CA GLY A 156 -12.35 -12.87 -7.62
C GLY A 156 -11.93 -14.12 -8.39
N LYS A 157 -11.30 -15.11 -7.75
CA LYS A 157 -10.84 -16.37 -8.41
C LYS A 157 -11.98 -17.16 -9.04
N SER A 158 -13.16 -17.11 -8.44
CA SER A 158 -14.37 -17.76 -8.97
C SER A 158 -14.80 -17.21 -10.34
N LEU A 159 -14.44 -15.97 -10.66
CA LEU A 159 -14.72 -15.40 -11.97
C LEU A 159 -13.97 -16.07 -13.12
N LEU A 160 -12.90 -16.84 -12.86
CA LEU A 160 -12.20 -17.64 -13.87
C LEU A 160 -13.08 -18.71 -14.49
N ILE A 161 -14.13 -19.16 -13.81
CA ILE A 161 -15.09 -20.12 -14.32
C ILE A 161 -15.82 -19.54 -15.54
N LEU A 162 -16.12 -18.25 -15.55
CA LEU A 162 -16.92 -17.58 -16.58
C LEU A 162 -16.30 -17.69 -18.00
N PRO A 163 -15.04 -17.26 -18.24
CA PRO A 163 -14.42 -17.42 -19.56
C PRO A 163 -14.20 -18.88 -19.92
N LEU A 164 -13.89 -19.77 -18.97
CA LEU A 164 -13.72 -21.19 -19.23
C LEU A 164 -15.01 -21.83 -19.72
N MET A 165 -16.13 -21.58 -19.04
CA MET A 165 -17.44 -22.06 -19.47
C MET A 165 -17.85 -21.45 -20.81
N GLY A 166 -17.59 -20.13 -21.00
CA GLY A 166 -17.86 -19.44 -22.27
C GLY A 166 -17.13 -20.05 -23.45
N MET A 167 -15.84 -20.32 -23.32
CA MET A 167 -15.04 -20.97 -24.37
C MET A 167 -15.48 -22.39 -24.65
N ASN A 168 -15.81 -23.18 -23.62
CA ASN A 168 -16.29 -24.55 -23.79
C ASN A 168 -17.64 -24.57 -24.51
N LEU A 169 -18.60 -23.77 -24.07
CA LEU A 169 -19.91 -23.67 -24.70
C LEU A 169 -19.79 -23.19 -26.16
N TYR A 170 -18.96 -22.19 -26.44
CA TYR A 170 -18.65 -21.76 -27.79
C TYR A 170 -18.11 -22.91 -28.64
N TYR A 171 -17.15 -23.70 -28.12
CA TYR A 171 -16.58 -24.85 -28.86
C TYR A 171 -17.64 -25.88 -29.21
N VAL A 172 -18.57 -26.18 -28.29
CA VAL A 172 -19.69 -27.08 -28.53
C VAL A 172 -20.61 -26.53 -29.64
N LEU A 173 -21.02 -25.26 -29.55
CA LEU A 173 -21.86 -24.61 -30.57
C LEU A 173 -21.21 -24.63 -31.95
N TYR A 174 -19.91 -24.34 -32.02
CA TYR A 174 -19.15 -24.36 -33.26
C TYR A 174 -19.08 -25.81 -33.86
N ARG A 175 -18.84 -26.82 -33.03
CA ARG A 175 -18.84 -28.23 -33.47
C ARG A 175 -20.21 -28.67 -33.97
N MET A 176 -21.28 -28.28 -33.30
CA MET A 176 -22.65 -28.51 -33.72
C MET A 176 -22.93 -27.84 -35.08
N ALA A 177 -22.53 -26.61 -35.27
CA ALA A 177 -22.67 -25.86 -36.50
C ALA A 177 -21.99 -26.59 -37.70
N LEU A 178 -20.78 -27.12 -37.47
CA LEU A 178 -20.07 -27.90 -38.49
C LEU A 178 -20.77 -29.24 -38.85
N LEU A 179 -21.36 -29.91 -37.87
CA LEU A 179 -22.05 -31.21 -38.10
C LEU A 179 -23.36 -31.05 -38.84
N ILE A 180 -24.08 -29.95 -38.63
CA ILE A 180 -25.44 -29.71 -39.17
C ILE A 180 -25.39 -29.04 -40.56
N LYS A 181 -24.21 -28.69 -41.09
CA LYS A 181 -23.98 -27.98 -42.36
C LYS A 181 -24.75 -26.67 -42.58
N LEU A 182 -25.29 -26.04 -41.55
CA LEU A 182 -25.95 -24.72 -41.54
C LEU A 182 -27.02 -24.48 -42.63
N GLU A 183 -27.56 -25.55 -43.24
CA GLU A 183 -28.57 -25.46 -44.33
C GLU A 183 -29.97 -25.13 -43.78
N ASN A 184 -30.19 -25.35 -42.48
CA ASN A 184 -31.45 -25.09 -41.84
C ASN A 184 -31.49 -23.73 -41.18
N LYS A 185 -32.32 -22.80 -41.65
CA LYS A 185 -32.46 -21.42 -41.15
C LYS A 185 -32.87 -21.34 -39.69
N ASP A 186 -33.71 -22.29 -39.21
CA ASP A 186 -34.15 -22.27 -37.80
C ASP A 186 -33.02 -22.67 -36.86
N ILE A 187 -32.17 -23.61 -37.24
CA ILE A 187 -31.00 -23.99 -36.50
C ILE A 187 -29.98 -22.86 -36.47
N THR A 188 -29.74 -22.22 -37.61
CA THR A 188 -28.83 -21.05 -37.70
C THR A 188 -29.32 -19.90 -36.82
N ARG A 189 -30.64 -19.65 -36.80
CA ARG A 189 -31.24 -18.64 -35.89
C ARG A 189 -31.01 -19.00 -34.42
N GLY A 190 -31.18 -20.26 -34.04
CA GLY A 190 -30.90 -20.76 -32.71
C GLY A 190 -29.44 -20.58 -32.28
N LEU A 191 -28.49 -20.83 -33.20
CA LEU A 191 -27.05 -20.61 -32.97
C LEU A 191 -26.72 -19.13 -32.78
N ILE A 192 -27.31 -18.21 -33.58
CA ILE A 192 -27.15 -16.76 -33.41
C ILE A 192 -27.65 -16.32 -32.01
N MET A 193 -28.86 -16.74 -31.64
CA MET A 193 -29.45 -16.40 -30.36
C MET A 193 -28.61 -16.89 -29.18
N SER A 194 -28.08 -18.12 -29.27
CA SER A 194 -27.20 -18.68 -28.24
C SER A 194 -25.86 -17.94 -28.14
N ALA A 195 -25.27 -17.52 -29.27
CA ALA A 195 -24.05 -16.73 -29.30
C ALA A 195 -24.26 -15.33 -28.68
N ILE A 196 -25.38 -14.67 -29.01
CA ILE A 196 -25.74 -13.37 -28.41
C ILE A 196 -25.95 -13.50 -26.89
N LEU A 197 -26.68 -14.57 -26.46
CA LEU A 197 -26.86 -14.80 -25.01
C LEU A 197 -25.52 -15.00 -24.29
N LEU A 198 -24.62 -15.78 -24.89
CA LEU A 198 -23.29 -16.00 -24.34
C LEU A 198 -22.46 -14.68 -24.27
N LEU A 199 -22.59 -13.82 -25.29
CA LEU A 199 -21.98 -12.48 -25.27
C LEU A 199 -22.49 -11.64 -24.11
N ILE A 200 -23.80 -11.64 -23.87
CA ILE A 200 -24.43 -10.93 -22.75
C ILE A 200 -23.90 -11.45 -21.41
N ILE A 201 -23.79 -12.77 -21.26
CA ILE A 201 -23.27 -13.40 -20.04
C ILE A 201 -21.82 -12.99 -19.79
N LEU A 202 -20.95 -12.99 -20.81
CA LEU A 202 -19.56 -12.56 -20.69
C LEU A 202 -19.45 -11.08 -20.34
N LEU A 203 -20.25 -10.21 -20.97
CA LEU A 203 -20.29 -8.77 -20.64
C LEU A 203 -20.81 -8.53 -19.21
N TYR A 204 -21.76 -9.32 -18.75
CA TYR A 204 -22.24 -9.25 -17.36
C TYR A 204 -21.13 -9.60 -16.35
N GLY A 205 -20.18 -10.46 -16.72
CA GLY A 205 -19.00 -10.75 -15.93
C GLY A 205 -18.15 -9.51 -15.59
N TYR A 206 -18.04 -8.56 -16.51
CA TYR A 206 -17.36 -7.27 -16.24
C TYR A 206 -18.14 -6.41 -15.25
N CYS A 207 -19.47 -6.48 -15.30
CA CYS A 207 -20.32 -5.78 -14.33
C CYS A 207 -20.17 -6.38 -12.92
N ILE A 208 -20.10 -7.69 -12.80
CA ILE A 208 -19.83 -8.38 -11.53
C ILE A 208 -18.46 -7.98 -10.99
N TYR A 209 -17.42 -8.06 -11.83
CA TYR A 209 -16.07 -7.63 -11.44
C TYR A 209 -16.07 -6.17 -10.94
N GLY A 210 -16.73 -5.29 -11.67
CA GLY A 210 -16.83 -3.87 -11.30
C GLY A 210 -17.53 -3.65 -9.96
N ARG A 211 -18.60 -4.39 -9.67
CA ARG A 211 -19.30 -4.35 -8.37
C ARG A 211 -18.39 -4.84 -7.24
N MET A 212 -17.75 -5.99 -7.41
CA MET A 212 -16.83 -6.55 -6.41
C MET A 212 -15.66 -5.61 -6.12
N ALA A 213 -15.07 -4.98 -7.15
CA ALA A 213 -14.00 -4.01 -6.99
C ALA A 213 -14.44 -2.78 -6.19
N LYS A 214 -15.64 -2.27 -6.46
CA LYS A 214 -16.23 -1.13 -5.73
C LYS A 214 -16.56 -1.47 -4.28
N GLU A 215 -17.17 -2.62 -4.02
CA GLU A 215 -17.49 -3.08 -2.66
C GLU A 215 -16.23 -3.25 -1.83
N PHE A 216 -15.17 -3.81 -2.43
CA PHE A 216 -13.88 -3.92 -1.78
C PHE A 216 -13.29 -2.55 -1.42
N GLN A 217 -13.31 -1.59 -2.35
CA GLN A 217 -12.82 -0.23 -2.11
C GLN A 217 -13.59 0.47 -0.98
N ILE A 218 -14.93 0.31 -0.96
CA ILE A 218 -15.77 0.85 0.13
C ILE A 218 -15.40 0.18 1.47
N SER A 219 -15.20 -1.12 1.48
CA SER A 219 -14.80 -1.87 2.68
C SER A 219 -13.45 -1.42 3.22
N GLU A 220 -12.44 -1.22 2.36
CA GLU A 220 -11.12 -0.71 2.72
C GLU A 220 -11.21 0.71 3.30
N ASN A 221 -11.95 1.61 2.64
CA ASN A 221 -12.16 2.96 3.13
C ASN A 221 -12.88 2.96 4.49
N ASN A 222 -13.90 2.11 4.66
CA ASN A 222 -14.60 1.99 5.95
C ASN A 222 -13.67 1.50 7.06
N ARG A 223 -12.80 0.51 6.78
CA ARG A 223 -11.78 0.06 7.75
C ARG A 223 -10.84 1.19 8.15
N PHE A 224 -10.40 1.99 7.19
CA PHE A 224 -9.56 3.14 7.47
C PHE A 224 -10.26 4.16 8.36
N TYR A 225 -11.52 4.50 8.07
CA TYR A 225 -12.31 5.43 8.90
C TYR A 225 -12.58 4.88 10.31
N VAL A 226 -12.90 3.59 10.43
CA VAL A 226 -13.09 2.95 11.75
C VAL A 226 -11.81 3.01 12.57
N HIS A 227 -10.64 2.77 11.96
CA HIS A 227 -9.37 2.91 12.63
C HIS A 227 -9.11 4.36 13.09
N GLN A 228 -9.35 5.35 12.23
CA GLN A 228 -9.22 6.76 12.61
C GLN A 228 -10.16 7.15 13.76
N LEU A 229 -11.42 6.71 13.72
CA LEU A 229 -12.37 6.95 14.81
C LEU A 229 -11.89 6.32 16.13
N GLY A 230 -11.27 5.15 16.08
CA GLY A 230 -10.63 4.53 17.24
C GLY A 230 -9.53 5.40 17.84
N VAL A 231 -8.64 5.94 17.02
CA VAL A 231 -7.58 6.86 17.46
C VAL A 231 -8.17 8.14 18.07
N TYR A 232 -9.15 8.76 17.44
CA TYR A 232 -9.83 9.94 17.98
C TYR A 232 -10.53 9.67 19.32
N LYS A 233 -11.20 8.52 19.43
CA LYS A 233 -11.86 8.12 20.69
C LYS A 233 -10.86 7.99 21.84
N ASN A 234 -9.70 7.34 21.58
CA ASN A 234 -8.65 7.19 22.59
C ASN A 234 -8.07 8.56 22.98
N TYR A 235 -7.78 9.42 21.99
CA TYR A 235 -7.30 10.78 22.25
C TYR A 235 -8.30 11.60 23.10
N PHE A 236 -9.58 11.50 22.76
CA PHE A 236 -10.64 12.20 23.52
C PHE A 236 -10.76 11.66 24.95
N GLN A 237 -10.63 10.35 25.14
CA GLN A 237 -10.64 9.73 26.44
C GLN A 237 -9.45 10.21 27.31
N MET A 238 -8.24 10.20 26.74
CA MET A 238 -7.05 10.72 27.44
C MET A 238 -7.21 12.20 27.84
N ARG A 239 -7.75 13.03 26.96
CA ARG A 239 -8.03 14.44 27.29
C ARG A 239 -9.04 14.60 28.41
N LYS A 240 -10.09 13.77 28.41
CA LYS A 240 -11.10 13.77 29.48
C LYS A 240 -10.49 13.40 30.82
N GLU A 241 -9.66 12.35 30.85
CA GLU A 241 -8.96 11.89 32.06
C GLU A 241 -8.00 12.97 32.58
N ALA A 242 -7.20 13.58 31.71
CA ALA A 242 -6.33 14.69 32.06
C ALA A 242 -7.11 15.89 32.60
N ALA A 243 -8.24 16.26 31.98
CA ALA A 243 -9.09 17.34 32.48
C ALA A 243 -9.69 17.03 33.88
N GLN A 244 -10.11 15.78 34.11
CA GLN A 244 -10.59 15.35 35.42
C GLN A 244 -9.51 15.40 36.49
N GLU A 245 -8.27 15.02 36.14
CA GLU A 245 -7.12 15.08 37.06
C GLU A 245 -6.77 16.55 37.40
N ILE A 246 -6.77 17.45 36.42
CA ILE A 246 -6.58 18.89 36.68
C ILE A 246 -7.66 19.43 37.63
N LEU A 247 -8.92 19.04 37.46
CA LEU A 247 -10.00 19.45 38.37
C LEU A 247 -9.77 18.91 39.77
N ARG A 248 -9.30 17.67 39.93
CA ARG A 248 -8.96 17.05 41.23
C ARG A 248 -7.82 17.81 41.90
N ILE A 249 -6.71 18.06 41.18
CA ILE A 249 -5.56 18.83 41.69
C ILE A 249 -6.00 20.23 42.14
N LYS A 250 -6.81 20.89 41.31
CA LYS A 250 -7.36 22.22 41.68
C LYS A 250 -8.18 22.20 42.93
N HIS A 251 -9.02 21.18 43.13
CA HIS A 251 -9.82 21.00 44.33
C HIS A 251 -8.95 20.79 45.58
N ASP A 252 -7.97 19.90 45.48
CA ASP A 252 -7.06 19.57 46.58
C ASP A 252 -6.17 20.76 46.96
N LEU A 253 -5.67 21.53 45.97
CA LEU A 253 -4.96 22.77 46.22
C LEU A 253 -5.84 23.78 46.93
N LYS A 254 -7.10 23.97 46.53
CA LYS A 254 -8.03 24.89 47.21
C LYS A 254 -8.25 24.50 48.69
N GLN A 255 -8.45 23.20 48.95
CA GLN A 255 -8.60 22.72 50.31
C GLN A 255 -7.33 22.97 51.14
N SER A 256 -6.16 22.72 50.57
CA SER A 256 -4.88 22.93 51.25
C SER A 256 -4.65 24.40 51.56
N PHE A 257 -4.98 25.32 50.64
CA PHE A 257 -4.88 26.75 50.91
C PHE A 257 -5.81 27.24 52.00
N LEU A 258 -7.08 26.77 52.05
CA LEU A 258 -8.02 27.07 53.11
C LEU A 258 -7.51 26.60 54.51
N LEU A 259 -6.85 25.45 54.53
CA LEU A 259 -6.28 24.92 55.76
C LEU A 259 -5.10 25.74 56.23
N ILE A 260 -4.23 26.14 55.33
CA ILE A 260 -3.08 27.03 55.64
C ILE A 260 -3.59 28.39 56.12
N GLU A 261 -4.59 28.98 55.50
CA GLU A 261 -5.23 30.25 55.92
C GLU A 261 -5.76 30.14 57.35
N HIS A 262 -6.47 29.05 57.67
CA HIS A 262 -7.01 28.79 59.01
C HIS A 262 -5.90 28.63 60.06
N MET A 263 -4.78 27.95 59.72
CA MET A 263 -3.63 27.80 60.62
C MET A 263 -2.96 29.16 60.90
N LEU A 264 -2.83 30.03 59.88
CA LEU A 264 -2.29 31.37 60.02
C LEU A 264 -3.18 32.26 60.94
N ILE A 265 -4.49 32.21 60.77
CA ILE A 265 -5.45 32.94 61.60
C ILE A 265 -5.35 32.50 63.08
N GLN A 266 -5.07 31.22 63.31
CA GLN A 266 -4.86 30.66 64.67
C GLN A 266 -3.44 30.89 65.22
N HIS A 267 -2.57 31.64 64.55
CA HIS A 267 -1.18 31.86 64.93
C HIS A 267 -0.30 30.61 64.98
N LYS A 268 -0.70 29.53 64.32
CA LYS A 268 0.03 28.24 64.22
C LYS A 268 1.05 28.25 63.09
N TYR A 269 2.07 29.08 63.20
CA TYR A 269 3.01 29.33 62.11
C TYR A 269 3.88 28.15 61.73
N GLU A 270 4.32 27.34 62.72
CA GLU A 270 5.15 26.15 62.48
C GLU A 270 4.41 25.06 61.73
N GLU A 271 3.12 24.83 62.13
CA GLU A 271 2.26 23.86 61.42
C GLU A 271 1.99 24.28 59.97
N ALA A 272 1.71 25.56 59.73
CA ALA A 272 1.51 26.12 58.42
C ALA A 272 2.77 25.99 57.54
N GLN A 273 3.96 26.27 58.11
CA GLN A 273 5.24 26.14 57.41
C GLN A 273 5.54 24.69 57.04
N THR A 274 5.25 23.74 57.93
CA THR A 274 5.41 22.30 57.68
C THR A 274 4.50 21.84 56.57
N MET A 275 3.25 22.31 56.52
CA MET A 275 2.28 21.96 55.49
C MET A 275 2.69 22.49 54.12
N VAL A 276 3.12 23.75 54.02
CA VAL A 276 3.67 24.33 52.78
C VAL A 276 4.89 23.56 52.27
N SER A 277 5.78 23.16 53.21
CA SER A 277 6.96 22.34 52.84
C SER A 277 6.59 20.97 52.34
N SER A 278 5.57 20.30 52.93
CA SER A 278 5.06 19.02 52.47
C SER A 278 4.37 19.13 51.06
N MET A 279 3.63 20.22 50.85
CA MET A 279 2.99 20.49 49.55
C MET A 279 4.06 20.74 48.48
N ARG A 280 5.09 21.50 48.78
CA ARG A 280 6.23 21.68 47.88
C ARG A 280 6.92 20.38 47.55
N GLY A 281 7.10 19.49 48.52
CA GLY A 281 7.67 18.16 48.29
C GLY A 281 6.79 17.24 47.43
N LYS A 282 5.45 17.39 47.52
CA LYS A 282 4.50 16.64 46.62
C LYS A 282 4.40 17.21 45.22
N LEU A 283 4.53 18.54 45.05
CA LEU A 283 4.51 19.22 43.78
C LEU A 283 5.85 19.13 43.05
N CYS A 284 6.94 19.05 43.81
CA CYS A 284 8.29 18.87 43.31
C CYS A 284 8.74 17.46 43.70
N SER A 285 8.35 16.44 42.98
CA SER A 285 9.01 15.14 43.12
C SER A 285 10.52 15.31 42.93
N PRO A 286 11.40 14.58 43.65
CA PRO A 286 12.87 14.75 43.50
C PRO A 286 13.35 14.58 42.07
N HIS A 287 12.52 13.99 41.18
CA HIS A 287 12.81 13.76 39.78
C HIS A 287 12.41 14.92 38.83
N SER A 288 11.41 15.75 39.20
CA SER A 288 10.95 16.88 38.37
C SER A 288 11.92 18.06 38.30
N LEU A 289 12.98 18.08 39.12
CA LEU A 289 13.97 19.14 39.18
C LEU A 289 15.33 18.78 38.55
N ARG A 290 15.50 17.55 38.04
CA ARG A 290 16.81 17.10 37.58
C ARG A 290 17.22 17.69 36.23
N ASN A 291 16.31 18.05 35.36
CA ASN A 291 16.59 18.66 34.07
C ASN A 291 15.43 19.57 33.67
N CYS A 292 15.51 20.87 33.94
CA CYS A 292 14.62 21.88 33.37
C CYS A 292 15.35 22.47 32.17
N THR A 293 15.13 21.89 30.99
CA THR A 293 15.45 22.53 29.73
C THR A 293 14.27 23.45 29.36
N GLU A 294 14.45 24.42 28.52
CA GLU A 294 13.35 25.27 28.04
C GLU A 294 12.47 24.52 26.98
N ASN A 295 12.68 23.19 26.78
CA ASN A 295 11.96 22.39 25.84
C ASN A 295 11.15 21.27 26.55
N LEU A 296 9.82 21.41 26.48
CA LEU A 296 8.87 20.53 27.16
C LEU A 296 8.95 19.07 26.66
N ALA A 297 9.17 18.88 25.36
CA ALA A 297 9.25 17.54 24.76
C ALA A 297 10.51 16.79 25.23
N LEU A 298 11.64 17.50 25.34
CA LEU A 298 12.89 16.95 25.84
C LEU A 298 12.74 16.54 27.31
N ASP A 299 12.21 17.45 28.14
CA ASP A 299 12.01 17.19 29.57
C ASP A 299 11.06 16.01 29.81
N ALA A 300 9.98 15.88 29.04
CA ALA A 300 9.05 14.77 29.13
C ALA A 300 9.73 13.41 28.84
N GLN A 301 10.52 13.33 27.78
CA GLN A 301 11.22 12.11 27.38
C GLN A 301 12.31 11.72 28.37
N ILE A 302 13.04 12.70 28.91
CA ILE A 302 14.06 12.46 29.93
C ILE A 302 13.45 11.97 31.24
N ASN A 303 12.36 12.59 31.69
CA ASN A 303 11.66 12.18 32.91
C ASN A 303 11.11 10.78 32.76
N GLN A 304 10.46 10.45 31.65
CA GLN A 304 9.96 9.10 31.34
C GLN A 304 11.11 8.06 31.34
N MET A 305 12.27 8.41 30.79
CA MET A 305 13.46 7.55 30.81
C MET A 305 13.88 7.23 32.26
N TRP A 306 13.93 8.25 33.14
CA TRP A 306 14.31 8.06 34.54
C TRP A 306 13.30 7.22 35.31
N GLU A 307 11.99 7.45 35.14
CA GLU A 307 10.92 6.68 35.77
C GLU A 307 11.01 5.21 35.35
N THR A 308 11.14 4.95 34.05
CA THR A 308 11.25 3.58 33.51
C THR A 308 12.52 2.88 34.02
N ALA A 309 13.62 3.60 34.13
CA ALA A 309 14.88 3.06 34.65
C ALA A 309 14.80 2.70 36.14
N GLU A 310 14.15 3.55 36.94
CA GLU A 310 13.95 3.32 38.36
C GLU A 310 13.04 2.09 38.62
N GLU A 311 11.94 1.99 37.86
CA GLU A 311 11.04 0.81 37.92
C GLU A 311 11.77 -0.50 37.58
N LYS A 312 12.72 -0.44 36.64
CA LYS A 312 13.49 -1.61 36.18
C LYS A 312 14.81 -1.85 36.89
N GLY A 313 15.19 -0.99 37.84
CA GLY A 313 16.46 -1.08 38.54
C GLY A 313 17.70 -0.79 37.69
N ILE A 314 17.56 -0.11 36.55
CA ILE A 314 18.63 0.20 35.58
C ILE A 314 19.44 1.43 36.05
N LYS A 315 20.77 1.34 36.02
CA LYS A 315 21.65 2.46 36.35
C LYS A 315 21.71 3.46 35.21
N VAL A 316 21.17 4.66 35.42
CA VAL A 316 21.20 5.74 34.40
C VAL A 316 22.18 6.82 34.81
N LYS A 317 22.90 7.36 33.80
CA LYS A 317 23.66 8.62 33.88
C LYS A 317 23.23 9.52 32.75
N SER A 318 22.96 10.78 33.03
CA SER A 318 22.62 11.77 31.97
C SER A 318 23.45 13.04 32.11
N ASN A 319 23.77 13.62 30.97
CA ASN A 319 24.42 14.93 30.86
C ASN A 319 23.65 15.77 29.84
N ILE A 320 22.83 16.71 30.35
CA ILE A 320 21.92 17.50 29.52
C ILE A 320 22.34 18.97 29.63
N ASP A 321 22.80 19.52 28.50
CA ASP A 321 23.23 20.90 28.37
C ASP A 321 22.49 21.57 27.22
N VAL A 322 21.24 21.92 27.50
CA VAL A 322 20.34 22.60 26.56
C VAL A 322 19.68 23.76 27.32
N GLN A 323 20.18 24.98 27.11
CA GLN A 323 19.76 26.18 27.84
C GLN A 323 18.87 27.12 27.01
N LYS A 324 18.43 26.70 25.83
CA LYS A 324 17.64 27.51 24.90
C LYS A 324 16.52 26.74 24.26
N SER A 325 15.41 27.43 23.94
CA SER A 325 14.37 26.83 23.09
C SER A 325 14.97 26.39 21.75
N LEU A 326 14.66 25.17 21.34
CA LEU A 326 15.15 24.55 20.10
C LEU A 326 14.20 24.89 18.95
N ASN A 327 14.76 25.26 17.78
CA ASN A 327 13.99 25.34 16.53
C ASN A 327 13.84 23.97 15.85
N ILE A 328 13.51 22.95 16.66
CA ILE A 328 13.21 21.59 16.24
C ILE A 328 11.80 21.30 16.73
N ALA A 329 10.94 20.75 15.86
CA ALA A 329 9.56 20.45 16.24
C ALA A 329 9.51 19.43 17.38
N ASP A 330 8.68 19.71 18.39
CA ASP A 330 8.53 18.86 19.58
C ASP A 330 8.13 17.42 19.25
N GLU A 331 7.28 17.24 18.23
CA GLU A 331 6.89 15.91 17.75
C GLU A 331 8.06 15.13 17.18
N ASP A 332 8.94 15.80 16.40
CA ASP A 332 10.11 15.15 15.78
C ASP A 332 11.13 14.76 16.84
N LEU A 333 11.35 15.65 17.81
CA LEU A 333 12.25 15.41 18.94
C LEU A 333 11.75 14.25 19.81
N SER A 334 10.45 14.20 20.09
CA SER A 334 9.81 13.10 20.81
C SER A 334 9.95 11.78 20.08
N VAL A 335 9.82 11.76 18.74
CA VAL A 335 10.02 10.54 17.92
C VAL A 335 11.47 10.08 17.97
N ILE A 336 12.44 11.00 17.89
CA ILE A 336 13.87 10.65 17.94
C ILE A 336 14.25 10.09 19.31
N LEU A 337 13.93 10.83 20.38
CA LEU A 337 14.30 10.45 21.74
C LEU A 337 13.55 9.20 22.21
N GLY A 338 12.23 9.13 22.00
CA GLY A 338 11.42 7.97 22.37
C GLY A 338 11.94 6.69 21.74
N ASN A 339 12.14 6.69 20.41
CA ASN A 339 12.68 5.50 19.75
C ASN A 339 14.11 5.16 20.18
N ALA A 340 14.97 6.16 20.49
CA ALA A 340 16.33 5.90 20.94
C ALA A 340 16.35 5.28 22.35
N ILE A 341 15.53 5.80 23.26
CA ILE A 341 15.37 5.33 24.63
C ILE A 341 14.74 3.93 24.66
N ASP A 342 13.66 3.71 23.89
CA ASP A 342 13.00 2.42 23.80
C ASP A 342 13.94 1.33 23.26
N ASN A 343 14.71 1.64 22.23
CA ASN A 343 15.72 0.70 21.70
C ASN A 343 16.78 0.35 22.74
N ALA A 344 17.20 1.31 23.58
CA ALA A 344 18.16 1.07 24.66
C ALA A 344 17.55 0.17 25.73
N PHE A 345 16.30 0.39 26.17
CA PHE A 345 15.62 -0.46 27.15
C PHE A 345 15.34 -1.87 26.62
N GLU A 346 14.96 -2.01 25.33
CA GLU A 346 14.79 -3.32 24.71
C GLU A 346 16.10 -4.12 24.64
N ALA A 347 17.23 -3.45 24.44
CA ALA A 347 18.52 -4.07 24.44
C ALA A 347 18.94 -4.49 25.87
N LEU A 348 18.74 -3.60 26.85
CA LEU A 348 19.05 -3.85 28.26
C LEU A 348 18.25 -4.99 28.87
N ALA A 349 16.97 -5.15 28.47
CA ALA A 349 16.13 -6.27 28.92
C ALA A 349 16.70 -7.67 28.57
N LYS A 350 17.70 -7.76 27.71
CA LYS A 350 18.40 -9.02 27.32
C LYS A 350 19.70 -9.25 28.11
N ILE A 351 20.05 -8.34 29.00
CA ILE A 351 21.30 -8.32 29.76
C ILE A 351 20.99 -8.59 31.23
N PRO A 352 21.86 -9.29 32.00
CA PRO A 352 21.69 -9.48 33.42
C PRO A 352 21.57 -8.15 34.18
N ASP A 353 20.66 -8.10 35.17
CA ASP A 353 20.27 -6.86 35.88
C ASP A 353 21.45 -6.09 36.50
N GLN A 354 22.47 -6.78 36.97
CA GLN A 354 23.65 -6.15 37.61
C GLN A 354 24.52 -5.36 36.66
N GLU A 355 24.42 -5.61 35.34
CA GLU A 355 25.25 -5.04 34.30
C GLU A 355 24.51 -4.02 33.42
N GLN A 356 23.21 -3.79 33.71
CA GLN A 356 22.38 -2.86 32.94
C GLN A 356 22.73 -1.42 33.24
N GLN A 357 23.28 -0.74 32.24
CA GLN A 357 23.63 0.68 32.33
C GLN A 357 23.15 1.44 31.09
N LEU A 358 22.59 2.61 31.31
CA LEU A 358 22.16 3.56 30.28
C LEU A 358 22.87 4.88 30.49
N TRP A 359 23.40 5.46 29.43
CA TRP A 359 23.99 6.79 29.45
C TRP A 359 23.41 7.62 28.32
N MET A 360 23.02 8.87 28.67
CA MET A 360 22.42 9.79 27.74
C MET A 360 23.12 11.15 27.80
N GLU A 361 23.48 11.67 26.66
CA GLU A 361 24.02 13.02 26.53
C GLU A 361 23.24 13.80 25.50
N VAL A 362 22.81 15.02 25.88
CA VAL A 362 22.16 15.95 24.95
C VAL A 362 22.85 17.31 25.13
N LYS A 363 23.41 17.83 24.03
CA LYS A 363 24.11 19.12 24.04
C LYS A 363 23.64 19.99 22.88
N TYR A 364 23.41 21.25 23.18
CA TYR A 364 23.11 22.24 22.15
C TYR A 364 24.24 23.27 22.04
N ILE A 365 24.87 23.35 20.86
CA ILE A 365 25.98 24.24 20.60
C ILE A 365 25.82 24.93 19.24
N LYS A 366 25.62 26.24 19.23
CA LYS A 366 25.63 27.08 18.02
C LYS A 366 24.74 26.55 16.86
N GLY A 367 23.47 26.21 17.15
CA GLY A 367 22.53 25.71 16.13
C GLY A 367 22.64 24.21 15.82
N ILE A 368 23.42 23.47 16.60
CA ILE A 368 23.61 22.04 16.47
C ILE A 368 23.13 21.35 17.74
N LEU A 369 22.15 20.47 17.61
CA LEU A 369 21.74 19.58 18.68
C LEU A 369 22.44 18.23 18.52
N PHE A 370 23.25 17.89 19.50
CA PHE A 370 23.90 16.58 19.61
C PHE A 370 23.15 15.74 20.64
N ILE A 371 22.77 14.53 20.24
CA ILE A 371 22.13 13.53 21.10
C ILE A 371 22.95 12.25 21.03
N GLN A 372 23.32 11.71 22.18
CA GLN A 372 23.97 10.41 22.27
C GLN A 372 23.26 9.55 23.32
N VAL A 373 22.87 8.35 22.92
CA VAL A 373 22.31 7.32 23.82
C VAL A 373 23.20 6.11 23.75
N LYS A 374 23.68 5.69 24.92
CA LYS A 374 24.52 4.49 25.07
C LYS A 374 23.91 3.53 26.08
N ASN A 375 23.97 2.24 25.75
CA ASN A 375 23.59 1.19 26.68
C ASN A 375 24.61 0.05 26.66
N THR A 376 24.73 -0.69 27.75
CA THR A 376 25.53 -1.92 27.76
C THR A 376 25.03 -2.90 26.72
N TYR A 377 25.96 -3.59 26.05
CA TYR A 377 25.70 -4.47 24.91
C TYR A 377 26.72 -5.62 24.85
N PHE A 378 26.24 -6.88 24.85
CA PHE A 378 27.04 -8.07 24.76
C PHE A 378 26.79 -8.86 23.47
N GLY A 379 26.98 -8.23 22.32
CA GLY A 379 26.80 -8.84 21.01
C GLY A 379 28.04 -8.67 20.12
N GLU A 380 27.94 -9.11 18.87
CA GLU A 380 29.00 -8.90 17.88
C GLU A 380 29.23 -7.39 17.63
N GLN A 381 30.50 -7.02 17.51
CA GLN A 381 30.86 -5.63 17.20
C GLN A 381 30.51 -5.32 15.73
N PHE A 382 29.86 -4.20 15.50
CA PHE A 382 29.55 -3.70 14.16
C PHE A 382 29.65 -2.17 14.09
N MET A 383 29.89 -1.66 12.88
CA MET A 383 29.75 -0.25 12.56
C MET A 383 28.65 -0.05 11.50
N GLY A 384 27.74 0.87 11.76
CA GLY A 384 26.62 1.20 10.85
C GLY A 384 25.29 0.56 11.25
N ILE A 385 24.26 0.75 10.43
CA ILE A 385 22.90 0.25 10.72
C ILE A 385 22.89 -1.28 10.51
N PRO A 386 22.63 -2.09 11.55
CA PRO A 386 22.59 -3.53 11.41
C PRO A 386 21.45 -3.94 10.48
N LYS A 387 21.74 -4.75 9.45
CA LYS A 387 20.72 -5.39 8.64
C LYS A 387 19.96 -6.36 9.54
N SER A 388 18.70 -6.08 9.80
CA SER A 388 17.82 -6.93 10.62
C SER A 388 17.84 -8.37 10.10
N SER A 389 18.40 -9.28 10.88
CA SER A 389 18.49 -10.71 10.55
C SER A 389 17.27 -11.52 10.97
N LYS A 390 16.14 -10.93 11.30
CA LYS A 390 14.94 -11.65 11.77
C LYS A 390 13.65 -11.21 11.10
N THR A 391 13.01 -12.18 10.52
CA THR A 391 11.68 -12.35 9.95
C THR A 391 10.51 -12.00 10.90
N LYS A 392 10.54 -10.92 11.64
CA LYS A 392 9.37 -10.38 12.34
C LYS A 392 9.10 -8.95 11.88
N LYS A 393 7.96 -8.76 11.30
CA LYS A 393 7.42 -7.60 10.58
C LYS A 393 7.36 -6.28 11.38
N TYR A 394 7.90 -6.21 12.60
CA TYR A 394 7.81 -5.06 13.51
C TYR A 394 9.14 -4.63 14.19
N HIS A 395 10.27 -5.35 14.03
CA HIS A 395 11.56 -4.95 14.58
C HIS A 395 12.44 -4.31 13.51
N GLY A 396 12.49 -3.00 13.47
CA GLY A 396 13.28 -2.18 12.53
C GLY A 396 12.67 -0.82 12.25
N ILE A 397 11.45 -0.57 12.78
CA ILE A 397 10.72 0.69 12.54
C ILE A 397 11.35 1.85 13.32
N GLY A 398 11.88 1.61 14.53
CA GLY A 398 12.43 2.66 15.40
C GLY A 398 13.63 3.38 14.79
N LEU A 399 14.69 2.63 14.42
CA LEU A 399 15.89 3.21 13.81
C LEU A 399 15.60 3.87 12.46
N THR A 400 14.71 3.30 11.65
CA THR A 400 14.27 3.87 10.38
C THR A 400 13.50 5.18 10.59
N SER A 401 12.70 5.27 11.66
CA SER A 401 11.99 6.48 12.04
C SER A 401 12.96 7.57 12.47
N ILE A 402 13.96 7.23 13.29
CA ILE A 402 15.03 8.16 13.68
C ILE A 402 15.77 8.65 12.42
N GLU A 403 16.20 7.75 11.53
CA GLU A 403 16.93 8.12 10.31
C GLU A 403 16.12 9.08 9.42
N ARG A 404 14.81 8.86 9.31
CA ARG A 404 13.92 9.75 8.56
C ARG A 404 13.85 11.16 9.16
N MET A 405 13.73 11.26 10.49
CA MET A 405 13.71 12.54 11.17
C MET A 405 15.05 13.25 11.08
N VAL A 406 16.17 12.54 11.28
CA VAL A 406 17.52 13.07 11.15
C VAL A 406 17.75 13.67 9.75
N LYS A 407 17.29 12.99 8.69
CA LYS A 407 17.37 13.50 7.30
C LYS A 407 16.54 14.79 7.11
N LYS A 408 15.38 14.92 7.76
CA LYS A 408 14.55 16.13 7.73
C LYS A 408 15.32 17.36 8.19
N TYR A 409 16.15 17.22 9.21
CA TYR A 409 17.01 18.28 9.77
C TYR A 409 18.43 18.31 9.17
N ARG A 410 18.64 17.69 7.99
CA ARG A 410 19.95 17.55 7.31
C ARG A 410 21.04 17.00 8.21
N GLY A 411 20.64 16.27 9.26
CA GLY A 411 21.49 15.76 10.31
C GLY A 411 22.27 14.51 9.88
N LYS A 412 23.02 13.98 10.84
CA LYS A 412 23.79 12.75 10.70
C LYS A 412 23.48 11.81 11.86
N MET A 413 23.38 10.51 11.56
CA MET A 413 23.21 9.46 12.54
C MET A 413 24.36 8.47 12.40
N LYS A 414 24.95 8.05 13.52
CA LYS A 414 26.01 7.06 13.58
C LYS A 414 25.72 6.05 14.68
N ILE A 415 25.94 4.77 14.37
CA ILE A 415 25.81 3.68 15.31
C ILE A 415 27.16 2.99 15.43
N LYS A 416 27.61 2.71 16.64
CA LYS A 416 28.85 2.01 16.98
C LYS A 416 28.60 1.00 18.08
N THR A 417 29.35 -0.10 18.05
CA THR A 417 29.50 -1.00 19.20
C THR A 417 30.97 -1.08 19.54
N GLU A 418 31.34 -0.70 20.74
CA GLU A 418 32.73 -0.62 21.20
C GLU A 418 32.75 -0.84 22.72
N ASP A 419 33.71 -1.61 23.23
CA ASP A 419 33.93 -1.84 24.67
C ASP A 419 32.68 -2.25 25.47
N ASN A 420 31.88 -3.19 24.94
CA ASN A 420 30.61 -3.63 25.51
C ASN A 420 29.52 -2.54 25.60
N TRP A 421 29.63 -1.48 24.80
CA TRP A 421 28.63 -0.43 24.67
C TRP A 421 28.06 -0.40 23.26
N PHE A 422 26.74 -0.26 23.16
CA PHE A 422 26.06 0.22 21.98
C PHE A 422 25.89 1.73 22.09
N SER A 423 26.29 2.47 21.08
CA SER A 423 26.19 3.94 21.01
C SER A 423 25.44 4.38 19.76
N LEU A 424 24.37 5.13 19.97
CA LEU A 424 23.64 5.86 18.93
C LEU A 424 23.96 7.35 19.07
N GLU A 425 24.61 7.90 18.07
CA GLU A 425 24.99 9.31 17.97
C GLU A 425 24.15 10.01 16.91
N ILE A 426 23.53 11.12 17.24
CA ILE A 426 22.67 11.89 16.36
C ILE A 426 23.09 13.35 16.40
N VAL A 427 23.20 13.98 15.26
CA VAL A 427 23.46 15.41 15.08
C VAL A 427 22.34 16.00 14.26
N LEU A 428 21.66 17.00 14.78
CA LEU A 428 20.61 17.74 14.07
C LEU A 428 21.05 19.20 13.90
N TYR A 429 20.76 19.76 12.73
CA TYR A 429 21.01 21.18 12.46
C TYR A 429 19.69 21.94 12.54
N GLU A 430 19.66 23.03 13.28
CA GLU A 430 18.50 23.93 13.30
C GLU A 430 18.28 24.55 11.91
N ASN A 431 17.07 24.42 11.38
CA ASN A 431 16.67 25.06 10.14
C ASN A 431 16.34 26.54 10.44
N GLU A 432 17.19 27.47 10.06
CA GLU A 432 16.87 28.94 10.10
C GLU A 432 15.65 29.31 9.22
N GLN A 433 15.15 28.42 8.36
CA GLN A 433 14.06 28.68 7.41
C GLN A 433 12.65 28.27 7.91
N LEU A 434 12.51 27.77 9.14
CA LEU A 434 11.18 27.49 9.75
C LEU A 434 10.65 28.64 10.60
N ILE A 435 11.26 29.81 10.56
CA ILE A 435 10.65 31.04 11.08
C ILE A 435 9.65 31.50 10.00
N GLU A 436 8.43 31.01 10.01
CA GLU A 436 7.31 31.69 9.33
C GLU A 436 7.20 33.10 9.89
N PRO A 437 7.14 34.13 9.05
CA PRO A 437 6.82 35.48 9.50
C PRO A 437 5.30 35.50 9.80
N GLN A 438 4.91 35.09 10.99
CA GLN A 438 3.64 35.57 11.56
C GLN A 438 3.91 37.00 12.07
N LEU A 439 3.64 37.97 11.22
CA LEU A 439 3.29 39.34 11.59
C LEU A 439 3.49 40.28 10.40
N ASN A 440 2.51 40.28 9.53
CA ASN A 440 2.16 41.50 8.78
C ASN A 440 0.74 41.32 8.20
N ASN A 441 -0.25 41.61 9.04
CA ASN A 441 -1.55 42.18 8.63
C ASN A 441 -2.21 42.71 9.91
N ILE A 442 -1.86 43.97 10.23
CA ILE A 442 -2.74 44.95 10.85
C ILE A 442 -2.97 46.06 9.82
#